data_fb47e57ad7bf76756b0fa5f415792078
#
_entry.id   fb47e57ad7bf76756b0fa5f415792078
#
_cell.length_a   1.000
_cell.length_b   1.000
_cell.length_c   1.000
_cell.angle_alpha   90.00
_cell.angle_beta   90.00
_cell.angle_gamma   90.00
#
_symmetry.space_group_name_H-M   'P 1'
#
loop_
_entity.id
_entity.type
_entity.pdbx_description
1 polymer ?
#
loop_
_entity_poly.entity_id
_entity_poly.type
_entity_poly.pdbx_seq_one_letter_code
_entity_poly.pdbx_strand_id
1 'polypeptide(L)'
;PFGYSQFTLSHLIDIFVMGRKMGISIDNATSPDGRNFYKAMDFLVPYVGKQVEDWPYQQISEWDYKQQEFCKDLYRTGLLNPARTDYMRIAKAHRIINWKERFSLLWVEADDVDNAYAFACGQLRFALTCAGKARKEADNQCKHRVVPRSINKDGSLRMIHPHDWCSGFFPGSLWQAYAYTKDDFWRQ
;
A
#
# COMPACT_ATOMS: atom_id res chain seq x y z
N PRO A 1 -7.34 28.94 2.26
CA PRO A 1 -7.82 27.71 2.93
C PRO A 1 -6.75 26.63 2.93
N PHE A 2 -6.65 25.85 4.02
CA PHE A 2 -5.75 24.70 4.15
C PHE A 2 -5.87 23.74 2.95
N GLY A 3 -7.11 23.41 2.56
CA GLY A 3 -7.37 22.48 1.48
C GLY A 3 -6.80 22.92 0.13
N TYR A 4 -6.81 24.19 -0.22
CA TYR A 4 -6.19 24.67 -1.47
C TYR A 4 -4.67 24.65 -1.40
N SER A 5 -4.09 24.97 -0.24
CA SER A 5 -2.63 24.86 -0.05
C SER A 5 -2.19 23.41 -0.18
N GLN A 6 -2.88 22.46 0.48
CA GLN A 6 -2.63 21.04 0.37
C GLN A 6 -2.77 20.55 -1.08
N PHE A 7 -3.84 20.92 -1.78
CA PHE A 7 -4.07 20.56 -3.18
C PHE A 7 -2.91 21.01 -4.10
N THR A 8 -2.46 22.25 -3.95
CA THR A 8 -1.33 22.76 -4.72
C THR A 8 -0.04 21.98 -4.44
N LEU A 9 0.25 21.72 -3.17
CA LEU A 9 1.45 20.97 -2.77
C LEU A 9 1.43 19.54 -3.27
N SER A 10 0.28 18.88 -3.25
CA SER A 10 0.10 17.52 -3.79
C SER A 10 0.49 17.43 -5.27
N HIS A 11 0.05 18.38 -6.09
CA HIS A 11 0.39 18.43 -7.52
C HIS A 11 1.86 18.74 -7.76
N LEU A 12 2.48 19.60 -6.92
CA LEU A 12 3.92 19.84 -6.99
C LEU A 12 4.72 18.57 -6.70
N ILE A 13 4.28 17.73 -5.74
CA ILE A 13 4.90 16.44 -5.46
C ILE A 13 4.87 15.54 -6.71
N ASP A 14 3.73 15.49 -7.42
CA ASP A 14 3.62 14.72 -8.66
C ASP A 14 4.61 15.20 -9.73
N ILE A 15 4.74 16.51 -9.89
CA ILE A 15 5.73 17.12 -10.81
C ILE A 15 7.16 16.74 -10.39
N PHE A 16 7.49 16.80 -9.11
CA PHE A 16 8.82 16.43 -8.62
C PHE A 16 9.14 14.96 -8.84
N VAL A 17 8.16 14.06 -8.60
CA VAL A 17 8.31 12.63 -8.90
C VAL A 17 8.58 12.38 -10.38
N MET A 18 7.81 13.03 -11.26
CA MET A 18 8.01 12.94 -12.70
C MET A 18 9.38 13.51 -13.11
N GLY A 19 9.75 14.67 -12.58
CA GLY A 19 11.04 15.30 -12.84
C GLY A 19 12.21 14.38 -12.48
N ARG A 20 12.18 13.77 -11.30
CA ARG A 20 13.23 12.83 -10.87
C ARG A 20 13.35 11.60 -11.77
N LYS A 21 12.24 11.06 -12.26
CA LYS A 21 12.27 9.98 -13.26
C LYS A 21 12.93 10.39 -14.58
N MET A 22 12.92 11.69 -14.88
CA MET A 22 13.60 12.28 -16.05
C MET A 22 15.01 12.76 -15.73
N GLY A 23 15.54 12.53 -14.54
CA GLY A 23 16.85 13.01 -14.09
C GLY A 23 16.88 14.49 -13.71
N ILE A 24 15.70 15.11 -13.49
CA ILE A 24 15.57 16.51 -13.14
C ILE A 24 15.14 16.63 -11.67
N SER A 25 15.94 17.29 -10.84
CA SER A 25 15.63 17.54 -9.43
C SER A 25 15.36 19.03 -9.22
N ILE A 26 14.08 19.39 -9.07
CA ILE A 26 13.61 20.77 -8.88
C ILE A 26 12.93 20.98 -7.52
N ASP A 27 12.77 19.93 -6.74
CA ASP A 27 12.11 19.96 -5.42
C ASP A 27 12.86 20.83 -4.39
N ASN A 28 14.16 21.06 -4.61
CA ASN A 28 15.01 21.94 -3.76
C ASN A 28 15.12 23.38 -4.29
N ALA A 29 14.39 23.71 -5.36
CA ALA A 29 14.43 25.07 -5.89
C ALA A 29 13.95 26.07 -4.84
N THR A 30 14.71 27.16 -4.71
CA THR A 30 14.42 28.23 -3.75
C THR A 30 14.40 29.56 -4.50
N SER A 31 13.36 30.36 -4.28
CA SER A 31 13.24 31.69 -4.85
C SER A 31 14.24 32.69 -4.21
N PRO A 32 14.52 33.82 -4.83
CA PRO A 32 15.44 34.82 -4.28
C PRO A 32 15.07 35.35 -2.89
N ASP A 33 13.79 35.35 -2.55
CA ASP A 33 13.27 35.70 -1.22
C ASP A 33 13.20 34.52 -0.24
N GLY A 34 13.78 33.38 -0.62
CA GLY A 34 13.94 32.23 0.23
C GLY A 34 12.71 31.32 0.36
N ARG A 35 11.67 31.50 -0.47
CA ARG A 35 10.52 30.59 -0.52
C ARG A 35 10.89 29.32 -1.26
N ASN A 36 10.43 28.19 -0.77
CA ASN A 36 10.58 26.89 -1.41
C ASN A 36 9.44 25.95 -1.01
N PHE A 37 9.38 24.80 -1.67
CA PHE A 37 8.36 23.77 -1.45
C PHE A 37 8.33 23.30 0.01
N TYR A 38 9.49 22.98 0.60
CA TYR A 38 9.57 22.46 1.96
C TYR A 38 9.08 23.44 3.02
N LYS A 39 9.36 24.73 2.85
CA LYS A 39 8.79 25.78 3.73
C LYS A 39 7.28 25.85 3.65
N ALA A 40 6.70 25.63 2.47
CA ALA A 40 5.25 25.58 2.31
C ALA A 40 4.64 24.34 2.95
N MET A 41 5.33 23.18 2.88
CA MET A 41 4.95 21.97 3.63
C MET A 41 5.02 22.25 5.14
N ASP A 42 6.15 22.77 5.62
CA ASP A 42 6.39 23.06 7.04
C ASP A 42 5.36 24.04 7.64
N PHE A 43 4.82 24.93 6.83
CA PHE A 43 3.76 25.83 7.24
C PHE A 43 2.46 25.11 7.61
N LEU A 44 2.16 24.00 6.95
CA LEU A 44 0.94 23.20 7.20
C LEU A 44 1.12 22.15 8.31
N VAL A 45 2.36 21.69 8.52
CA VAL A 45 2.68 20.62 9.50
C VAL A 45 2.12 20.86 10.90
N PRO A 46 2.20 22.05 11.51
CA PRO A 46 1.70 22.30 12.87
C PRO A 46 0.20 22.08 13.05
N TYR A 47 -0.54 22.04 11.96
CA TYR A 47 -2.00 21.88 11.98
C TYR A 47 -2.46 20.43 11.75
N VAL A 48 -1.53 19.49 11.54
CA VAL A 48 -1.87 18.07 11.39
C VAL A 48 -2.41 17.52 12.69
N GLY A 49 -3.61 16.91 12.62
CA GLY A 49 -4.31 16.37 13.78
C GLY A 49 -4.96 17.42 14.70
N LYS A 50 -4.99 18.67 14.27
CA LYS A 50 -5.68 19.77 14.95
C LYS A 50 -7.12 19.91 14.48
N GLN A 51 -7.93 20.64 15.26
CA GLN A 51 -9.30 20.99 14.88
C GLN A 51 -9.30 22.18 13.91
N VAL A 52 -10.41 22.38 13.18
CA VAL A 52 -10.51 23.47 12.21
C VAL A 52 -10.40 24.86 12.86
N GLU A 53 -10.77 24.99 14.13
CA GLU A 53 -10.67 26.19 14.94
C GLU A 53 -9.21 26.61 15.23
N ASP A 54 -8.28 25.67 15.17
CA ASP A 54 -6.84 25.95 15.33
C ASP A 54 -6.22 26.56 14.06
N TRP A 55 -6.93 26.47 12.92
CA TRP A 55 -6.47 27.03 11.65
C TRP A 55 -6.77 28.54 11.59
N PRO A 56 -5.74 29.41 11.47
CA PRO A 56 -5.92 30.85 11.61
C PRO A 56 -6.56 31.53 10.39
N TYR A 57 -6.87 30.77 9.35
CA TYR A 57 -7.44 31.31 8.12
C TYR A 57 -8.78 30.66 7.79
N GLN A 58 -9.54 31.25 6.89
CA GLN A 58 -10.79 30.65 6.44
C GLN A 58 -10.56 29.28 5.83
N GLN A 59 -11.33 28.28 6.28
CA GLN A 59 -11.48 26.97 5.66
C GLN A 59 -12.91 26.84 5.12
N ILE A 60 -13.06 26.26 3.91
CA ILE A 60 -14.34 26.20 3.22
C ILE A 60 -15.11 24.95 3.65
N SER A 61 -14.49 23.78 3.59
CA SER A 61 -15.13 22.48 3.89
C SER A 61 -14.10 21.38 4.04
N GLU A 62 -14.56 20.19 4.43
CA GLU A 62 -13.82 18.93 4.38
C GLU A 62 -12.50 18.93 5.14
N TRP A 63 -12.45 19.58 6.33
CA TRP A 63 -11.22 19.68 7.12
C TRP A 63 -10.55 18.33 7.34
N ASP A 64 -11.27 17.33 7.86
CA ASP A 64 -10.72 16.01 8.19
C ASP A 64 -10.20 15.28 6.95
N TYR A 65 -10.93 15.34 5.85
CA TYR A 65 -10.50 14.77 4.58
C TYR A 65 -9.20 15.42 4.08
N LYS A 66 -9.10 16.75 4.14
CA LYS A 66 -7.89 17.48 3.73
C LYS A 66 -6.69 17.25 4.63
N GLN A 67 -6.92 17.00 5.93
CA GLN A 67 -5.90 16.55 6.87
C GLN A 67 -5.33 15.17 6.46
N GLN A 68 -6.21 14.23 6.10
CA GLN A 68 -5.79 12.91 5.65
C GLN A 68 -5.00 12.97 4.34
N GLU A 69 -5.45 13.76 3.36
CA GLU A 69 -4.71 13.97 2.12
C GLU A 69 -3.33 14.58 2.38
N PHE A 70 -3.23 15.54 3.28
CA PHE A 70 -1.94 16.14 3.63
C PHE A 70 -1.00 15.13 4.33
N CYS A 71 -1.52 14.21 5.14
CA CYS A 71 -0.71 13.12 5.69
C CYS A 71 -0.13 12.21 4.60
N LYS A 72 -0.88 11.93 3.53
CA LYS A 72 -0.36 11.23 2.35
C LYS A 72 0.75 12.03 1.66
N ASP A 73 0.56 13.34 1.54
CA ASP A 73 1.55 14.23 0.93
C ASP A 73 2.85 14.31 1.77
N LEU A 74 2.75 14.33 3.10
CA LEU A 74 3.90 14.24 4.00
C LEU A 74 4.67 12.92 3.79
N TYR A 75 3.96 11.80 3.69
CA TYR A 75 4.58 10.50 3.42
C TYR A 75 5.34 10.50 2.09
N ARG A 76 4.68 10.95 1.01
CA ARG A 76 5.27 11.04 -0.34
C ARG A 76 6.48 11.96 -0.36
N THR A 77 6.40 13.10 0.35
CA THR A 77 7.51 14.06 0.45
C THR A 77 8.68 13.47 1.24
N GLY A 78 8.40 12.70 2.30
CA GLY A 78 9.44 11.98 3.05
C GLY A 78 10.18 10.94 2.20
N LEU A 79 9.48 10.27 1.27
CA LEU A 79 10.13 9.38 0.28
C LEU A 79 10.99 10.14 -0.73
N LEU A 80 10.56 11.34 -1.14
CA LEU A 80 11.36 12.21 -2.01
C LEU A 80 12.60 12.76 -1.31
N ASN A 81 12.51 13.07 -0.02
CA ASN A 81 13.59 13.61 0.78
C ASN A 81 13.76 12.84 2.09
N PRO A 82 14.53 11.74 2.10
CA PRO A 82 14.73 10.90 3.28
C PRO A 82 15.37 11.61 4.48
N ALA A 83 15.97 12.78 4.29
CA ALA A 83 16.46 13.60 5.39
C ALA A 83 15.32 14.21 6.25
N ARG A 84 14.09 14.29 5.69
CA ARG A 84 12.89 14.77 6.39
C ARG A 84 12.18 13.62 7.11
N THR A 85 12.89 13.01 8.05
CA THR A 85 12.35 11.94 8.91
C THR A 85 11.14 12.37 9.73
N ASP A 86 11.02 13.68 10.03
CA ASP A 86 9.89 14.29 10.69
C ASP A 86 8.58 14.11 9.89
N TYR A 87 8.61 14.26 8.56
CA TYR A 87 7.44 14.07 7.70
C TYR A 87 6.92 12.64 7.76
N MET A 88 7.82 11.66 7.65
CA MET A 88 7.45 10.25 7.74
C MET A 88 6.86 9.90 9.11
N ARG A 89 7.47 10.40 10.20
CA ARG A 89 6.99 10.17 11.57
C ARG A 89 5.59 10.73 11.76
N ILE A 90 5.32 11.97 11.30
CA ILE A 90 4.00 12.61 11.40
C ILE A 90 2.97 11.84 10.55
N ALA A 91 3.32 11.52 9.32
CA ALA A 91 2.44 10.76 8.42
C ALA A 91 2.05 9.41 9.04
N LYS A 92 3.00 8.67 9.62
CA LYS A 92 2.74 7.39 10.29
C LYS A 92 1.83 7.55 11.51
N ALA A 93 2.01 8.61 12.32
CA ALA A 93 1.22 8.85 13.51
C ALA A 93 -0.25 9.18 13.21
N HIS A 94 -0.53 9.82 12.08
CA HIS A 94 -1.87 10.30 11.71
C HIS A 94 -2.45 9.58 10.49
N ARG A 95 -1.78 8.55 9.99
CA ARG A 95 -2.17 7.85 8.76
C ARG A 95 -3.37 6.94 9.00
N ILE A 96 -4.46 7.22 8.31
CA ILE A 96 -5.52 6.26 8.05
C ILE A 96 -5.20 5.59 6.71
N ILE A 97 -4.68 4.36 6.76
CA ILE A 97 -4.44 3.57 5.55
C ILE A 97 -5.79 3.10 5.04
N ASN A 98 -6.25 3.68 3.94
CA ASN A 98 -7.37 3.16 3.21
C ASN A 98 -6.87 2.20 2.12
N TRP A 99 -6.84 0.89 2.42
CA TRP A 99 -6.41 -0.16 1.50
C TRP A 99 -7.24 -0.24 0.21
N LYS A 100 -8.38 0.44 0.14
CA LYS A 100 -9.22 0.52 -1.06
C LYS A 100 -8.66 1.51 -2.09
N GLU A 101 -7.75 2.36 -1.72
CA GLU A 101 -7.11 3.31 -2.62
C GLU A 101 -5.90 2.65 -3.29
N ARG A 102 -6.02 2.32 -4.57
CA ARG A 102 -4.92 1.75 -5.38
C ARG A 102 -3.63 2.58 -5.30
N PHE A 103 -3.76 3.88 -5.09
CA PHE A 103 -2.65 4.81 -4.98
C PHE A 103 -1.79 4.56 -3.73
N SER A 104 -2.38 4.06 -2.64
CA SER A 104 -1.61 3.75 -1.42
C SER A 104 -0.64 2.59 -1.61
N LEU A 105 -0.91 1.69 -2.56
CA LEU A 105 -0.02 0.56 -2.89
C LEU A 105 1.28 1.00 -3.56
N LEU A 106 1.31 2.17 -4.22
CA LEU A 106 2.52 2.70 -4.85
C LEU A 106 3.53 3.29 -3.84
N TRP A 107 3.12 3.43 -2.59
CA TRP A 107 3.87 4.09 -1.52
C TRP A 107 4.04 3.20 -0.29
N VAL A 108 3.91 1.90 -0.47
CA VAL A 108 4.18 0.90 0.57
C VAL A 108 5.69 0.84 0.80
N GLU A 109 6.11 0.84 2.06
CA GLU A 109 7.53 0.64 2.41
C GLU A 109 7.97 -0.79 2.08
N ALA A 110 9.25 -0.99 1.82
CA ALA A 110 9.80 -2.31 1.57
C ALA A 110 9.46 -3.29 2.71
N ASP A 111 9.59 -2.85 3.95
CA ASP A 111 9.26 -3.65 5.13
C ASP A 111 7.78 -4.06 5.19
N ASP A 112 6.87 -3.19 4.75
CA ASP A 112 5.43 -3.53 4.66
C ASP A 112 5.19 -4.61 3.60
N VAL A 113 5.92 -4.55 2.47
CA VAL A 113 5.87 -5.58 1.42
C VAL A 113 6.42 -6.90 1.96
N ASP A 114 7.56 -6.87 2.62
CA ASP A 114 8.20 -8.06 3.19
C ASP A 114 7.29 -8.72 4.23
N ASN A 115 6.69 -7.94 5.12
CA ASN A 115 5.74 -8.42 6.12
C ASN A 115 4.48 -9.02 5.48
N ALA A 116 3.94 -8.37 4.43
CA ALA A 116 2.79 -8.88 3.69
C ALA A 116 3.11 -10.21 2.99
N TYR A 117 4.30 -10.33 2.37
CA TYR A 117 4.74 -11.59 1.76
C TYR A 117 5.03 -12.67 2.81
N ALA A 118 5.64 -12.34 3.94
CA ALA A 118 5.86 -13.29 5.04
C ALA A 118 4.53 -13.86 5.54
N PHE A 119 3.52 -13.01 5.76
CA PHE A 119 2.18 -13.44 6.12
C PHE A 119 1.54 -14.30 5.03
N ALA A 120 1.55 -13.85 3.77
CA ALA A 120 0.98 -14.58 2.64
C ALA A 120 1.63 -15.94 2.44
N CYS A 121 2.95 -16.02 2.54
CA CYS A 121 3.69 -17.28 2.48
C CYS A 121 3.30 -18.24 3.61
N GLY A 122 3.10 -17.74 4.83
CA GLY A 122 2.59 -18.54 5.95
C GLY A 122 1.21 -19.12 5.64
N GLN A 123 0.28 -18.31 5.13
CA GLN A 123 -1.05 -18.75 4.73
C GLN A 123 -1.03 -19.75 3.57
N LEU A 124 -0.17 -19.55 2.58
CA LEU A 124 -0.01 -20.46 1.44
C LEU A 124 0.58 -21.82 1.86
N ARG A 125 1.55 -21.85 2.78
CA ARG A 125 2.08 -23.11 3.34
C ARG A 125 0.99 -23.91 4.07
N PHE A 126 0.18 -23.23 4.88
CA PHE A 126 -0.98 -23.82 5.54
C PHE A 126 -1.99 -24.35 4.51
N ALA A 127 -2.33 -23.55 3.50
CA ALA A 127 -3.27 -23.95 2.44
C ALA A 127 -2.77 -25.14 1.63
N LEU A 128 -1.45 -25.24 1.32
CA LEU A 128 -0.86 -26.40 0.66
C LEU A 128 -0.99 -27.66 1.52
N THR A 129 -0.75 -27.54 2.83
CA THR A 129 -0.92 -28.69 3.77
C THR A 129 -2.36 -29.18 3.78
N CYS A 130 -3.33 -28.25 3.86
CA CYS A 130 -4.75 -28.57 3.83
C CYS A 130 -5.18 -29.18 2.48
N ALA A 131 -4.70 -28.63 1.37
CA ALA A 131 -4.97 -29.15 0.03
C ALA A 131 -4.39 -30.56 -0.15
N GLY A 132 -3.19 -30.82 0.37
CA GLY A 132 -2.57 -32.15 0.35
C GLY A 132 -3.36 -33.18 1.15
N LYS A 133 -3.92 -32.80 2.30
CA LYS A 133 -4.83 -33.66 3.08
C LYS A 133 -6.12 -33.92 2.31
N ALA A 134 -6.80 -32.86 1.83
CA ALA A 134 -8.05 -32.96 1.09
C ALA A 134 -7.92 -33.83 -0.18
N ARG A 135 -6.77 -33.78 -0.86
CA ARG A 135 -6.49 -34.67 -2.03
C ARG A 135 -6.35 -36.14 -1.63
N LYS A 136 -5.81 -36.43 -0.47
CA LYS A 136 -5.66 -37.81 0.02
C LYS A 136 -7.00 -38.39 0.52
N GLU A 137 -7.84 -37.55 1.10
CA GLU A 137 -9.14 -37.90 1.66
C GLU A 137 -10.25 -37.93 0.59
N ALA A 138 -9.99 -37.29 -0.58
CA ALA A 138 -10.95 -37.28 -1.67
C ALA A 138 -11.26 -38.71 -2.16
N ASP A 139 -12.48 -39.10 -1.97
CA ASP A 139 -13.01 -40.38 -2.46
C ASP A 139 -12.75 -40.52 -3.97
N ASN A 140 -12.65 -41.80 -4.43
CA ASN A 140 -12.33 -42.13 -5.83
C ASN A 140 -13.17 -41.43 -6.91
N GLN A 141 -14.36 -40.94 -6.55
CA GLN A 141 -15.23 -40.18 -7.45
C GLN A 141 -14.75 -38.74 -7.70
N CYS A 142 -13.83 -38.22 -6.89
CA CYS A 142 -13.34 -36.84 -7.00
C CYS A 142 -11.85 -36.72 -7.40
N LYS A 143 -11.28 -37.76 -8.00
CA LYS A 143 -9.85 -37.84 -8.38
C LYS A 143 -9.35 -36.65 -9.21
N HIS A 144 -10.25 -35.92 -9.90
CA HIS A 144 -9.90 -34.77 -10.73
C HIS A 144 -10.09 -33.41 -10.04
N ARG A 145 -10.57 -33.37 -8.78
CA ARG A 145 -10.71 -32.13 -8.03
C ARG A 145 -9.48 -31.95 -7.16
N VAL A 146 -8.48 -31.31 -7.71
CA VAL A 146 -7.12 -31.24 -7.11
C VAL A 146 -6.70 -29.84 -6.74
N VAL A 147 -7.49 -28.81 -7.08
CA VAL A 147 -7.16 -27.40 -6.84
C VAL A 147 -8.10 -26.81 -5.77
N PRO A 148 -7.58 -26.22 -4.69
CA PRO A 148 -8.42 -25.54 -3.71
C PRO A 148 -9.00 -24.25 -4.31
N ARG A 149 -10.30 -24.00 -4.05
CA ARG A 149 -11.02 -22.82 -4.51
C ARG A 149 -11.49 -21.92 -3.39
N SER A 150 -12.13 -22.49 -2.39
CA SER A 150 -12.76 -21.77 -1.29
C SER A 150 -12.92 -22.69 -0.08
N ILE A 151 -13.44 -22.13 1.01
CA ILE A 151 -13.81 -22.87 2.21
C ILE A 151 -15.33 -23.08 2.19
N ASN A 152 -15.77 -24.30 2.44
CA ASN A 152 -17.17 -24.66 2.62
C ASN A 152 -17.70 -24.13 3.98
N LYS A 153 -19.02 -24.16 4.18
CA LYS A 153 -19.66 -23.73 5.44
C LYS A 153 -19.20 -24.52 6.67
N ASP A 154 -18.80 -25.78 6.47
CA ASP A 154 -18.29 -26.68 7.51
C ASP A 154 -16.78 -26.51 7.79
N GLY A 155 -16.12 -25.56 7.13
CA GLY A 155 -14.68 -25.31 7.25
C GLY A 155 -13.80 -26.19 6.36
N SER A 156 -14.35 -27.15 5.63
CA SER A 156 -13.60 -28.00 4.70
C SER A 156 -13.21 -27.25 3.42
N LEU A 157 -12.13 -27.68 2.76
CA LEU A 157 -11.73 -27.09 1.48
C LEU A 157 -12.65 -27.56 0.34
N ARG A 158 -13.19 -26.61 -0.42
CA ARG A 158 -13.83 -26.90 -1.70
C ARG A 158 -12.76 -27.07 -2.76
N MET A 159 -12.56 -28.30 -3.17
CA MET A 159 -11.65 -28.65 -4.26
C MET A 159 -12.36 -28.62 -5.62
N ILE A 160 -11.68 -28.18 -6.67
CA ILE A 160 -12.21 -28.07 -8.03
C ILE A 160 -11.35 -28.79 -9.06
N HIS A 161 -11.92 -28.99 -10.23
CA HIS A 161 -11.23 -29.56 -11.39
C HIS A 161 -10.22 -28.56 -11.99
N PRO A 162 -9.08 -29.00 -12.53
CA PRO A 162 -8.11 -28.11 -13.19
C PRO A 162 -8.67 -27.28 -14.34
N HIS A 163 -9.74 -27.73 -14.98
CA HIS A 163 -10.43 -26.97 -16.07
C HIS A 163 -11.43 -25.90 -15.56
N ASP A 164 -11.62 -25.77 -14.24
CA ASP A 164 -12.41 -24.65 -13.71
C ASP A 164 -11.68 -23.34 -13.98
N TRP A 165 -12.44 -22.30 -14.36
CA TRP A 165 -11.89 -21.01 -14.76
C TRP A 165 -11.04 -20.34 -13.67
N CYS A 166 -11.25 -20.66 -12.40
CA CYS A 166 -10.48 -20.12 -11.28
C CYS A 166 -9.35 -21.04 -10.79
N SER A 167 -9.11 -22.18 -11.47
CA SER A 167 -8.09 -23.17 -11.06
C SER A 167 -6.66 -22.60 -11.06
N GLY A 168 -6.40 -21.58 -11.86
CA GLY A 168 -5.08 -20.93 -11.96
C GLY A 168 -4.73 -19.99 -10.80
N PHE A 169 -5.69 -19.57 -9.97
CA PHE A 169 -5.42 -18.58 -8.92
C PHE A 169 -4.52 -19.11 -7.81
N PHE A 170 -4.77 -20.32 -7.33
CA PHE A 170 -3.94 -20.89 -6.27
C PHE A 170 -2.50 -21.18 -6.73
N PRO A 171 -2.26 -21.91 -7.82
CA PRO A 171 -0.90 -22.08 -8.34
C PRO A 171 -0.27 -20.74 -8.75
N GLY A 172 -1.03 -19.78 -9.27
CA GLY A 172 -0.54 -18.43 -9.53
C GLY A 172 0.00 -17.74 -8.27
N SER A 173 -0.68 -17.90 -7.13
CA SER A 173 -0.21 -17.38 -5.85
C SER A 173 1.09 -18.05 -5.39
N LEU A 174 1.27 -19.35 -5.64
CA LEU A 174 2.53 -20.06 -5.34
C LEU A 174 3.68 -19.53 -6.21
N TRP A 175 3.42 -19.27 -7.50
CA TRP A 175 4.41 -18.66 -8.39
C TRP A 175 4.78 -17.24 -7.97
N GLN A 176 3.84 -16.45 -7.45
CA GLN A 176 4.13 -15.12 -6.88
C GLN A 176 5.03 -15.25 -5.63
N ALA A 177 4.73 -16.21 -4.74
CA ALA A 177 5.56 -16.49 -3.58
C ALA A 177 6.99 -16.92 -3.99
N TYR A 178 7.12 -17.77 -5.02
CA TYR A 178 8.42 -18.11 -5.60
C TYR A 178 9.13 -16.90 -6.20
N ALA A 179 8.43 -16.09 -7.00
CA ALA A 179 9.02 -14.93 -7.65
C ALA A 179 9.61 -13.94 -6.64
N TYR A 180 8.98 -13.82 -5.47
CA TYR A 180 9.43 -12.95 -4.40
C TYR A 180 10.55 -13.58 -3.56
N THR A 181 10.33 -14.79 -3.01
CA THR A 181 11.22 -15.43 -2.03
C THR A 181 12.40 -16.16 -2.65
N LYS A 182 12.29 -16.57 -3.93
CA LYS A 182 13.21 -17.50 -4.63
C LYS A 182 13.35 -18.87 -3.94
N ASP A 183 12.44 -19.20 -3.03
CA ASP A 183 12.41 -20.49 -2.33
C ASP A 183 11.77 -21.57 -3.21
N ASP A 184 12.55 -22.57 -3.59
CA ASP A 184 12.10 -23.68 -4.46
C ASP A 184 10.96 -24.51 -3.85
N PHE A 185 10.69 -24.37 -2.57
CA PHE A 185 9.49 -24.95 -1.93
C PHE A 185 8.20 -24.62 -2.70
N TRP A 186 8.13 -23.44 -3.31
CA TRP A 186 6.94 -22.97 -4.00
C TRP A 186 6.75 -23.54 -5.41
N ARG A 187 7.73 -24.26 -5.94
CA ARG A 187 7.72 -24.86 -7.30
C ARG A 187 7.10 -26.26 -7.35
N GLN A 188 6.46 -26.71 -6.29
CA GLN A 188 5.86 -28.05 -6.16
C GLN A 188 4.60 -28.21 -7.00
#